data_c277b62640bd807459af5aa2f2ffd4d8
#
_entry.id   c277b62640bd807459af5aa2f2ffd4d8
#
_cell.length_a   1.000
_cell.length_b   1.000
_cell.length_c   1.000
_cell.angle_alpha   90.00
_cell.angle_beta   90.00
_cell.angle_gamma   90.00
#
_symmetry.space_group_name_H-M   'P 1'
#
loop_
_entity.id
_entity.type
_entity.pdbx_description
1 polymer ?
#
loop_
_entity_poly.entity_id
_entity_poly.type
_entity_poly.pdbx_seq_one_letter_code
_entity_poly.pdbx_strand_id
1 'polypeptide(L)'
;MNLHHLLKARRAAGKPVRVALIGAGKFGSMFLSQVPHTPGLEVPVIVDLDPERAREACRTVGWDAERIAATAFTPDAAKATAGPIEVIVEATGNPAAGIRHARAAIAAGKHIVMVNVEADVLAGPLLAEEAQSAGVVYSLAYGDQPALTAEMVDWARATGFRVVAAGKGTKYLPAYHDVTPADVWSHYGLTADAAQSGGMNPQMFNSFLDGTKSAIEMAAIANACGLDVPSDGLLFPPCGVDDLPHVMRPRDQGGVLERSGVVEVVSSLERDGRPVFRDLRWGVYVVLEAPNDYAADCFKQYGLKTDSSGRYAAMYKPYHLIGLELNISILSAALRREPTGQPADFRGDVAAVAKRDLRAGEMLDGEGGYTVWGKLMPAAASLNAGADAVVTRRAMEQRFGGVAQTKQSD
;
A
#
# COMPACT_ATOMS: atom_id res chain seq x y z
N MET A 1 -19.29 -7.21 -7.42
CA MET A 1 -18.34 -8.29 -7.70
C MET A 1 -19.03 -9.65 -7.70
N ASN A 2 -18.52 -10.63 -8.44
CA ASN A 2 -19.14 -11.98 -8.52
C ASN A 2 -18.09 -13.09 -8.23
N LEU A 3 -17.00 -12.73 -7.52
CA LEU A 3 -15.84 -13.61 -7.31
C LEU A 3 -16.20 -14.89 -6.53
N HIS A 4 -17.02 -14.76 -5.49
CA HIS A 4 -17.45 -15.94 -4.72
C HIS A 4 -18.20 -16.97 -5.59
N HIS A 5 -19.10 -16.50 -6.46
CA HIS A 5 -19.82 -17.40 -7.38
C HIS A 5 -18.90 -18.07 -8.38
N LEU A 6 -17.96 -17.34 -8.97
CA LEU A 6 -16.95 -17.87 -9.89
C LEU A 6 -16.05 -18.91 -9.21
N LEU A 7 -15.61 -18.64 -7.96
CA LEU A 7 -14.83 -19.61 -7.19
C LEU A 7 -15.61 -20.88 -6.89
N LYS A 8 -16.89 -20.74 -6.52
CA LYS A 8 -17.78 -21.90 -6.31
C LYS A 8 -17.91 -22.77 -7.56
N ALA A 9 -18.06 -22.15 -8.73
CA ALA A 9 -18.11 -22.85 -10.02
C ALA A 9 -16.77 -23.57 -10.31
N ARG A 10 -15.61 -22.93 -10.09
CA ARG A 10 -14.28 -23.53 -10.24
C ARG A 10 -14.11 -24.76 -9.33
N ARG A 11 -14.53 -24.64 -8.06
CA ARG A 11 -14.54 -25.76 -7.10
C ARG A 11 -15.40 -26.92 -7.58
N ALA A 12 -16.61 -26.65 -8.02
CA ALA A 12 -17.54 -27.68 -8.52
C ALA A 12 -17.00 -28.43 -9.76
N ALA A 13 -16.19 -27.74 -10.59
CA ALA A 13 -15.49 -28.31 -11.73
C ALA A 13 -14.21 -29.09 -11.37
N GLY A 14 -13.87 -29.21 -10.08
CA GLY A 14 -12.62 -29.86 -9.63
C GLY A 14 -11.35 -29.08 -9.99
N LYS A 15 -11.45 -27.78 -10.25
CA LYS A 15 -10.35 -26.91 -10.67
C LYS A 15 -10.15 -25.75 -9.67
N PRO A 16 -9.66 -26.01 -8.44
CA PRO A 16 -9.43 -24.96 -7.46
C PRO A 16 -8.40 -23.93 -7.97
N VAL A 17 -8.48 -22.72 -7.47
CA VAL A 17 -7.45 -21.69 -7.72
C VAL A 17 -6.22 -22.01 -6.86
N ARG A 18 -5.06 -22.14 -7.49
CA ARG A 18 -3.81 -22.52 -6.83
C ARG A 18 -2.85 -21.35 -6.73
N VAL A 19 -2.44 -21.08 -5.51
CA VAL A 19 -1.63 -19.92 -5.12
C VAL A 19 -0.30 -20.38 -4.54
N ALA A 20 0.79 -19.73 -4.90
CA ALA A 20 2.03 -19.81 -4.14
C ALA A 20 2.21 -18.51 -3.33
N LEU A 21 2.55 -18.64 -2.05
CA LEU A 21 2.87 -17.52 -1.17
C LEU A 21 4.40 -17.43 -1.02
N ILE A 22 4.97 -16.24 -1.24
CA ILE A 22 6.37 -15.93 -0.95
C ILE A 22 6.42 -14.91 0.18
N GLY A 23 6.86 -15.34 1.35
CA GLY A 23 6.89 -14.57 2.59
C GLY A 23 5.69 -14.88 3.51
N ALA A 24 5.93 -15.69 4.54
CA ALA A 24 4.94 -16.07 5.56
C ALA A 24 5.07 -15.24 6.85
N GLY A 25 5.41 -13.96 6.72
CA GLY A 25 5.44 -13.00 7.83
C GLY A 25 4.03 -12.63 8.32
N LYS A 26 3.90 -11.49 9.00
CA LYS A 26 2.63 -11.03 9.58
C LYS A 26 1.50 -10.95 8.55
N PHE A 27 1.76 -10.32 7.38
CA PHE A 27 0.80 -10.23 6.29
C PHE A 27 0.42 -11.62 5.74
N GLY A 28 1.45 -12.45 5.45
CA GLY A 28 1.23 -13.82 4.96
C GLY A 28 0.36 -14.64 5.92
N SER A 29 0.60 -14.54 7.24
CA SER A 29 -0.21 -15.22 8.26
C SER A 29 -1.68 -14.77 8.25
N MET A 30 -1.96 -13.47 8.05
CA MET A 30 -3.33 -12.97 7.91
C MET A 30 -4.02 -13.56 6.70
N PHE A 31 -3.35 -13.63 5.55
CA PHE A 31 -3.88 -14.31 4.36
C PHE A 31 -4.12 -15.80 4.62
N LEU A 32 -3.13 -16.50 5.18
CA LEU A 32 -3.23 -17.94 5.45
C LEU A 32 -4.39 -18.26 6.40
N SER A 33 -4.76 -17.35 7.32
CA SER A 33 -5.92 -17.55 8.19
C SER A 33 -7.26 -17.64 7.44
N GLN A 34 -7.35 -17.07 6.24
CA GLN A 34 -8.56 -17.07 5.41
C GLN A 34 -8.67 -18.30 4.50
N VAL A 35 -7.56 -18.97 4.22
CA VAL A 35 -7.50 -20.11 3.28
C VAL A 35 -8.42 -21.27 3.69
N PRO A 36 -8.46 -21.73 4.97
CA PRO A 36 -9.37 -22.79 5.40
C PRO A 36 -10.85 -22.45 5.21
N HIS A 37 -11.18 -21.16 5.21
CA HIS A 37 -12.54 -20.64 5.11
C HIS A 37 -12.92 -20.21 3.69
N THR A 38 -12.04 -20.46 2.70
CA THR A 38 -12.26 -20.11 1.28
C THR A 38 -12.20 -21.37 0.40
N PRO A 39 -13.25 -22.22 0.44
CA PRO A 39 -13.27 -23.48 -0.31
C PRO A 39 -13.14 -23.26 -1.82
N GLY A 40 -12.15 -23.88 -2.44
CA GLY A 40 -11.79 -23.69 -3.86
C GLY A 40 -10.54 -22.84 -4.05
N LEU A 41 -9.94 -22.37 -2.97
CA LEU A 41 -8.61 -21.75 -2.93
C LEU A 41 -7.63 -22.74 -2.27
N GLU A 42 -6.50 -22.99 -2.90
CA GLU A 42 -5.43 -23.88 -2.41
C GLU A 42 -4.10 -23.13 -2.40
N VAL A 43 -3.27 -23.41 -1.38
CA VAL A 43 -1.90 -22.87 -1.27
C VAL A 43 -0.92 -24.05 -1.17
N PRO A 44 -0.60 -24.70 -2.30
CA PRO A 44 0.27 -25.88 -2.30
C PRO A 44 1.75 -25.57 -2.05
N VAL A 45 2.17 -24.30 -2.15
CA VAL A 45 3.57 -23.89 -1.95
C VAL A 45 3.62 -22.63 -1.11
N ILE A 46 4.41 -22.68 -0.05
CA ILE A 46 4.79 -21.51 0.79
C ILE A 46 6.31 -21.42 0.80
N VAL A 47 6.80 -20.27 0.34
CA VAL A 47 8.23 -19.95 0.32
C VAL A 47 8.54 -18.98 1.45
N ASP A 48 9.47 -19.34 2.31
CA ASP A 48 10.00 -18.45 3.35
C ASP A 48 11.45 -18.81 3.64
N LEU A 49 12.28 -17.84 4.00
CA LEU A 49 13.68 -18.10 4.39
C LEU A 49 13.80 -19.06 5.58
N ASP A 50 12.75 -19.10 6.40
CA ASP A 50 12.59 -20.06 7.49
C ASP A 50 11.31 -20.89 7.27
N PRO A 51 11.39 -22.05 6.60
CA PRO A 51 10.24 -22.90 6.31
C PRO A 51 9.53 -23.44 7.55
N GLU A 52 10.25 -23.66 8.65
CA GLU A 52 9.64 -24.16 9.90
C GLU A 52 8.83 -23.06 10.59
N ARG A 53 9.31 -21.82 10.57
CA ARG A 53 8.54 -20.66 11.03
C ARG A 53 7.26 -20.50 10.21
N ALA A 54 7.33 -20.66 8.87
CA ALA A 54 6.16 -20.62 8.00
C ALA A 54 5.16 -21.73 8.32
N ARG A 55 5.64 -22.93 8.60
CA ARG A 55 4.81 -24.07 9.04
C ARG A 55 4.11 -23.79 10.38
N GLU A 56 4.85 -23.22 11.33
CA GLU A 56 4.29 -22.84 12.63
C GLU A 56 3.25 -21.70 12.50
N ALA A 57 3.47 -20.74 11.61
CA ALA A 57 2.49 -19.72 11.29
C ALA A 57 1.17 -20.33 10.79
N CYS A 58 1.22 -21.36 9.94
CA CYS A 58 0.03 -22.10 9.51
C CYS A 58 -0.70 -22.78 10.67
N ARG A 59 0.02 -23.40 11.62
CA ARG A 59 -0.59 -23.99 12.84
C ARG A 59 -1.27 -22.92 13.68
N THR A 60 -0.58 -21.81 13.90
CA THR A 60 -1.09 -20.69 14.71
C THR A 60 -2.38 -20.10 14.15
N VAL A 61 -2.55 -20.09 12.83
CA VAL A 61 -3.76 -19.59 12.17
C VAL A 61 -4.81 -20.67 11.89
N GLY A 62 -4.67 -21.86 12.49
CA GLY A 62 -5.71 -22.89 12.52
C GLY A 62 -5.71 -23.85 11.33
N TRP A 63 -4.59 -24.03 10.63
CA TRP A 63 -4.50 -25.10 9.62
C TRP A 63 -4.43 -26.48 10.29
N ASP A 64 -5.18 -27.43 9.75
CA ASP A 64 -5.11 -28.82 10.15
C ASP A 64 -3.84 -29.52 9.66
N ALA A 65 -3.54 -30.67 10.25
CA ALA A 65 -2.33 -31.44 9.92
C ALA A 65 -2.32 -31.96 8.46
N GLU A 66 -3.47 -32.26 7.91
CA GLU A 66 -3.61 -32.76 6.53
C GLU A 66 -3.23 -31.67 5.52
N ARG A 67 -3.76 -30.45 5.70
CA ARG A 67 -3.43 -29.31 4.84
C ARG A 67 -1.95 -28.94 4.95
N ILE A 68 -1.38 -28.94 6.18
CA ILE A 68 0.05 -28.68 6.38
C ILE A 68 0.90 -29.75 5.67
N ALA A 69 0.52 -31.02 5.76
CA ALA A 69 1.23 -32.11 5.09
C ALA A 69 1.15 -32.05 3.56
N ALA A 70 0.04 -31.53 3.03
CA ALA A 70 -0.17 -31.36 1.59
C ALA A 70 0.53 -30.10 1.01
N THR A 71 1.09 -29.22 1.86
CA THR A 71 1.74 -27.98 1.47
C THR A 71 3.27 -28.13 1.50
N ALA A 72 3.93 -27.73 0.42
CA ALA A 72 5.39 -27.66 0.36
C ALA A 72 5.89 -26.38 1.01
N PHE A 73 6.75 -26.47 2.00
CA PHE A 73 7.44 -25.37 2.66
C PHE A 73 8.90 -25.38 2.22
N THR A 74 9.41 -24.26 1.70
CA THR A 74 10.75 -24.22 1.08
C THR A 74 11.37 -22.82 1.15
N PRO A 75 12.70 -22.70 1.24
CA PRO A 75 13.37 -21.41 1.06
C PRO A 75 13.63 -21.05 -0.41
N ASP A 76 13.37 -21.98 -1.35
CA ASP A 76 13.63 -21.81 -2.78
C ASP A 76 12.42 -21.15 -3.49
N ALA A 77 12.56 -19.86 -3.82
CA ALA A 77 11.52 -19.11 -4.51
C ALA A 77 11.18 -19.67 -5.93
N ALA A 78 12.07 -20.41 -6.57
CA ALA A 78 11.79 -21.02 -7.86
C ALA A 78 10.67 -22.06 -7.78
N LYS A 79 10.42 -22.64 -6.61
CA LYS A 79 9.29 -23.56 -6.39
C LYS A 79 7.93 -22.91 -6.52
N ALA A 80 7.84 -21.58 -6.26
CA ALA A 80 6.60 -20.82 -6.40
C ALA A 80 6.15 -20.70 -7.88
N THR A 81 7.09 -20.77 -8.83
CA THR A 81 6.80 -20.66 -10.26
C THR A 81 6.55 -22.01 -10.92
N ALA A 82 6.82 -23.11 -10.21
CA ALA A 82 6.70 -24.46 -10.74
C ALA A 82 5.27 -25.03 -10.67
N GLY A 83 4.97 -25.99 -11.53
CA GLY A 83 3.72 -26.74 -11.47
C GLY A 83 2.46 -25.92 -11.78
N PRO A 84 1.30 -26.36 -11.28
CA PRO A 84 -0.01 -25.79 -11.66
C PRO A 84 -0.41 -24.57 -10.81
N ILE A 85 0.55 -23.76 -10.39
CA ILE A 85 0.29 -22.47 -9.73
C ILE A 85 -0.28 -21.49 -10.75
N GLU A 86 -1.34 -20.76 -10.39
CA GLU A 86 -1.96 -19.73 -11.21
C GLU A 86 -1.53 -18.33 -10.77
N VAL A 87 -1.48 -18.11 -9.45
CA VAL A 87 -1.19 -16.81 -8.85
C VAL A 87 -0.05 -16.93 -7.85
N ILE A 88 0.89 -16.01 -7.91
CA ILE A 88 1.94 -15.86 -6.91
C ILE A 88 1.62 -14.62 -6.07
N VAL A 89 1.68 -14.75 -4.75
CA VAL A 89 1.61 -13.64 -3.79
C VAL A 89 3.01 -13.34 -3.32
N GLU A 90 3.49 -12.12 -3.55
CA GLU A 90 4.78 -11.64 -3.10
C GLU A 90 4.60 -10.78 -1.85
N ALA A 91 5.05 -11.26 -0.70
CA ALA A 91 4.86 -10.64 0.62
C ALA A 91 6.15 -10.61 1.47
N THR A 92 7.32 -10.53 0.83
CA THR A 92 8.61 -10.54 1.55
C THR A 92 8.95 -9.23 2.24
N GLY A 93 8.40 -8.10 1.79
CA GLY A 93 8.78 -6.75 2.24
C GLY A 93 10.20 -6.34 1.86
N ASN A 94 10.87 -7.08 0.97
CA ASN A 94 12.18 -6.75 0.42
C ASN A 94 12.03 -6.31 -1.04
N PRO A 95 12.25 -5.02 -1.39
CA PRO A 95 11.97 -4.51 -2.73
C PRO A 95 12.74 -5.25 -3.83
N ALA A 96 14.04 -5.48 -3.62
CA ALA A 96 14.87 -6.17 -4.61
C ALA A 96 14.46 -7.64 -4.81
N ALA A 97 14.04 -8.33 -3.74
CA ALA A 97 13.50 -9.67 -3.84
C ALA A 97 12.14 -9.66 -4.55
N GLY A 98 11.26 -8.73 -4.18
CA GLY A 98 9.93 -8.56 -4.79
C GLY A 98 10.00 -8.38 -6.30
N ILE A 99 10.90 -7.52 -6.79
CA ILE A 99 11.13 -7.30 -8.22
C ILE A 99 11.61 -8.60 -8.91
N ARG A 100 12.57 -9.32 -8.30
CA ARG A 100 13.04 -10.60 -8.87
C ARG A 100 11.94 -11.66 -8.91
N HIS A 101 11.15 -11.76 -7.85
CA HIS A 101 10.04 -12.71 -7.77
C HIS A 101 8.94 -12.38 -8.79
N ALA A 102 8.60 -11.09 -8.95
CA ALA A 102 7.65 -10.65 -9.95
C ALA A 102 8.10 -11.01 -11.36
N ARG A 103 9.34 -10.71 -11.73
CA ARG A 103 9.89 -11.07 -13.05
C ARG A 103 9.93 -12.57 -13.28
N ALA A 104 10.28 -13.37 -12.27
CA ALA A 104 10.24 -14.83 -12.35
C ALA A 104 8.81 -15.35 -12.56
N ALA A 105 7.82 -14.76 -11.85
CA ALA A 105 6.41 -15.09 -12.03
C ALA A 105 5.93 -14.78 -13.45
N ILE A 106 6.22 -13.57 -13.96
CA ILE A 106 5.86 -13.10 -15.30
C ILE A 106 6.47 -14.02 -16.37
N ALA A 107 7.77 -14.32 -16.27
CA ALA A 107 8.46 -15.20 -17.19
C ALA A 107 7.89 -16.63 -17.20
N ALA A 108 7.35 -17.09 -16.06
CA ALA A 108 6.69 -18.40 -15.93
C ALA A 108 5.20 -18.37 -16.33
N GLY A 109 4.67 -17.27 -16.84
CA GLY A 109 3.27 -17.11 -17.22
C GLY A 109 2.30 -17.16 -16.04
N LYS A 110 2.72 -16.71 -14.83
CA LYS A 110 1.90 -16.69 -13.62
C LYS A 110 1.43 -15.28 -13.31
N HIS A 111 0.21 -15.15 -12.82
CA HIS A 111 -0.27 -13.87 -12.25
C HIS A 111 0.49 -13.55 -10.98
N ILE A 112 0.71 -12.27 -10.70
CA ILE A 112 1.39 -11.79 -9.49
C ILE A 112 0.50 -10.82 -8.73
N VAL A 113 0.35 -11.03 -7.42
CA VAL A 113 -0.21 -10.06 -6.47
C VAL A 113 0.93 -9.53 -5.61
N MET A 114 1.23 -8.26 -5.77
CA MET A 114 2.34 -7.58 -5.11
C MET A 114 1.85 -6.94 -3.81
N VAL A 115 2.21 -7.57 -2.69
CA VAL A 115 1.98 -7.01 -1.35
C VAL A 115 3.08 -6.02 -0.96
N ASN A 116 4.26 -6.18 -1.54
CA ASN A 116 5.44 -5.38 -1.28
C ASN A 116 5.30 -4.01 -2.00
N VAL A 117 4.69 -3.05 -1.32
CA VAL A 117 4.40 -1.72 -1.87
C VAL A 117 5.68 -0.97 -2.22
N GLU A 118 6.78 -1.22 -1.50
CA GLU A 118 8.10 -0.65 -1.76
C GLU A 118 8.64 -1.10 -3.12
N ALA A 119 8.47 -2.40 -3.45
CA ALA A 119 8.82 -2.93 -4.77
C ALA A 119 7.92 -2.35 -5.88
N ASP A 120 6.64 -2.18 -5.58
CA ASP A 120 5.66 -1.58 -6.49
C ASP A 120 6.02 -0.13 -6.83
N VAL A 121 6.29 0.70 -5.83
CA VAL A 121 6.69 2.12 -6.06
C VAL A 121 7.99 2.20 -6.85
N LEU A 122 8.94 1.31 -6.56
CA LEU A 122 10.25 1.32 -7.22
C LEU A 122 10.19 0.89 -8.69
N ALA A 123 9.42 -0.13 -9.03
CA ALA A 123 9.44 -0.76 -10.35
C ALA A 123 8.05 -1.17 -10.89
N GLY A 124 6.99 -0.90 -10.15
CA GLY A 124 5.64 -1.38 -10.48
C GLY A 124 5.17 -1.06 -11.89
N PRO A 125 5.27 0.17 -12.40
CA PRO A 125 4.86 0.47 -13.78
C PRO A 125 5.58 -0.38 -14.82
N LEU A 126 6.89 -0.61 -14.66
CA LEU A 126 7.65 -1.49 -15.56
C LEU A 126 7.20 -2.96 -15.43
N LEU A 127 7.01 -3.44 -14.20
CA LEU A 127 6.55 -4.81 -13.96
C LEU A 127 5.14 -5.06 -14.49
N ALA A 128 4.27 -4.05 -14.41
CA ALA A 128 2.92 -4.11 -14.97
C ALA A 128 2.94 -4.18 -16.51
N GLU A 129 3.82 -3.41 -17.18
CA GLU A 129 4.04 -3.48 -18.63
C GLU A 129 4.61 -4.83 -19.05
N GLU A 130 5.61 -5.36 -18.33
CA GLU A 130 6.17 -6.69 -18.57
C GLU A 130 5.08 -7.78 -18.40
N ALA A 131 4.22 -7.68 -17.38
CA ALA A 131 3.12 -8.61 -17.13
C ALA A 131 2.06 -8.56 -18.25
N GLN A 132 1.66 -7.35 -18.66
CA GLN A 132 0.74 -7.15 -19.77
C GLN A 132 1.27 -7.75 -21.05
N SER A 133 2.54 -7.52 -21.38
CA SER A 133 3.21 -8.09 -22.55
C SER A 133 3.26 -9.63 -22.53
N ALA A 134 3.41 -10.22 -21.34
CA ALA A 134 3.37 -11.66 -21.12
C ALA A 134 1.94 -12.24 -21.03
N GLY A 135 0.90 -11.41 -21.09
CA GLY A 135 -0.49 -11.81 -20.95
C GLY A 135 -0.87 -12.32 -19.57
N VAL A 136 -0.19 -11.85 -18.53
CA VAL A 136 -0.50 -12.15 -17.12
C VAL A 136 -0.90 -10.89 -16.36
N VAL A 137 -1.49 -11.04 -15.17
CA VAL A 137 -1.90 -9.93 -14.32
C VAL A 137 -0.79 -9.61 -13.33
N TYR A 138 -0.41 -8.34 -13.25
CA TYR A 138 0.25 -7.73 -12.11
C TYR A 138 -0.80 -6.94 -11.33
N SER A 139 -0.96 -7.21 -10.04
CA SER A 139 -2.00 -6.60 -9.21
C SER A 139 -1.44 -6.07 -7.90
N LEU A 140 -1.91 -4.90 -7.47
CA LEU A 140 -1.83 -4.48 -6.09
C LEU A 140 -2.64 -5.43 -5.20
N ALA A 141 -2.28 -5.48 -3.91
CA ALA A 141 -2.92 -6.36 -2.94
C ALA A 141 -4.15 -5.71 -2.32
N TYR A 142 -5.34 -6.26 -2.57
CA TYR A 142 -6.58 -5.77 -1.97
C TYR A 142 -6.59 -6.00 -0.45
N GLY A 143 -7.13 -5.03 0.28
CA GLY A 143 -7.01 -4.94 1.73
C GLY A 143 -5.88 -4.01 2.16
N ASP A 144 -4.95 -3.67 1.26
CA ASP A 144 -4.00 -2.58 1.47
C ASP A 144 -4.53 -1.28 0.84
N GLN A 145 -4.12 -0.14 1.35
CA GLN A 145 -4.67 1.17 0.98
C GLN A 145 -4.55 1.49 -0.50
N PRO A 146 -3.44 1.17 -1.22
CA PRO A 146 -3.34 1.46 -2.64
C PRO A 146 -4.44 0.79 -3.47
N ALA A 147 -4.70 -0.50 -3.26
CA ALA A 147 -5.71 -1.22 -4.01
C ALA A 147 -7.14 -0.76 -3.67
N LEU A 148 -7.42 -0.50 -2.38
CA LEU A 148 -8.72 -0.01 -1.93
C LEU A 148 -9.02 1.38 -2.49
N THR A 149 -8.02 2.25 -2.54
CA THR A 149 -8.16 3.59 -3.11
C THR A 149 -8.32 3.53 -4.63
N ALA A 150 -7.56 2.64 -5.30
CA ALA A 150 -7.69 2.44 -6.74
C ALA A 150 -9.11 1.98 -7.13
N GLU A 151 -9.73 1.07 -6.37
CA GLU A 151 -11.12 0.66 -6.59
C GLU A 151 -12.09 1.84 -6.49
N MET A 152 -11.92 2.71 -5.48
CA MET A 152 -12.81 3.86 -5.27
C MET A 152 -12.62 4.93 -6.36
N VAL A 153 -11.39 5.15 -6.82
CA VAL A 153 -11.07 6.07 -7.92
C VAL A 153 -11.62 5.55 -9.24
N ASP A 154 -11.47 4.26 -9.51
CA ASP A 154 -12.02 3.62 -10.71
C ASP A 154 -13.55 3.71 -10.72
N TRP A 155 -14.21 3.38 -9.60
CA TRP A 155 -15.64 3.54 -9.45
C TRP A 155 -16.10 4.97 -9.74
N ALA A 156 -15.41 5.97 -9.18
CA ALA A 156 -15.77 7.37 -9.38
C ALA A 156 -15.68 7.77 -10.86
N ARG A 157 -14.58 7.42 -11.52
CA ARG A 157 -14.34 7.73 -12.93
C ARG A 157 -15.28 6.97 -13.87
N ALA A 158 -15.51 5.67 -13.59
CA ALA A 158 -16.41 4.84 -14.37
C ALA A 158 -17.88 5.32 -14.30
N THR A 159 -18.25 5.99 -13.21
CA THR A 159 -19.58 6.60 -13.05
C THR A 159 -19.65 8.08 -13.45
N GLY A 160 -18.57 8.64 -13.99
CA GLY A 160 -18.53 10.00 -14.54
C GLY A 160 -18.25 11.10 -13.51
N PHE A 161 -17.89 10.76 -12.27
CA PHE A 161 -17.47 11.77 -11.29
C PHE A 161 -16.01 12.19 -11.48
N ARG A 162 -15.75 13.48 -11.24
CA ARG A 162 -14.38 13.96 -11.17
C ARG A 162 -13.77 13.64 -9.80
N VAL A 163 -12.61 13.02 -9.79
CA VAL A 163 -11.84 12.80 -8.56
C VAL A 163 -11.07 14.06 -8.22
N VAL A 164 -11.29 14.58 -7.03
CA VAL A 164 -10.64 15.80 -6.51
C VAL A 164 -9.42 15.45 -5.69
N ALA A 165 -9.57 14.49 -4.78
CA ALA A 165 -8.49 13.92 -3.99
C ALA A 165 -8.78 12.47 -3.69
N ALA A 166 -7.72 11.68 -3.49
CA ALA A 166 -7.83 10.33 -2.97
C ALA A 166 -6.64 10.02 -2.06
N GLY A 167 -6.86 9.16 -1.08
CA GLY A 167 -5.81 8.77 -0.16
C GLY A 167 -6.30 8.05 1.08
N LYS A 168 -5.60 8.25 2.17
CA LYS A 168 -5.85 7.53 3.42
C LYS A 168 -5.83 8.45 4.65
N GLY A 169 -6.22 7.89 5.79
CA GLY A 169 -5.96 8.48 7.09
C GLY A 169 -4.69 7.92 7.75
N THR A 170 -4.16 8.67 8.70
CA THR A 170 -3.05 8.24 9.56
C THR A 170 -3.03 9.00 10.88
N LYS A 171 -2.24 8.55 11.83
CA LYS A 171 -1.90 9.33 13.04
C LYS A 171 -0.69 10.20 12.73
N TYR A 172 -0.84 11.52 12.71
CA TYR A 172 0.24 12.41 12.33
C TYR A 172 0.26 13.72 13.11
N LEU A 173 1.48 14.12 13.48
CA LEU A 173 1.86 15.48 13.89
C LEU A 173 3.17 15.83 13.18
N PRO A 174 3.44 17.12 12.88
CA PRO A 174 4.68 17.53 12.21
C PRO A 174 5.96 17.06 12.92
N ALA A 175 5.96 17.03 14.25
CA ALA A 175 7.10 16.55 15.04
C ALA A 175 7.39 15.05 14.88
N TYR A 176 6.48 14.28 14.28
CA TYR A 176 6.68 12.84 14.13
C TYR A 176 7.72 12.49 13.07
N HIS A 177 8.04 13.39 12.17
CA HIS A 177 9.14 13.16 11.21
C HIS A 177 10.49 12.90 11.91
N ASP A 178 10.70 13.45 13.09
CA ASP A 178 11.95 13.29 13.84
C ASP A 178 11.96 12.10 14.80
N VAL A 179 10.83 11.37 14.95
CA VAL A 179 10.72 10.22 15.84
C VAL A 179 11.57 9.06 15.32
N THR A 180 12.18 8.35 16.27
CA THR A 180 13.07 7.23 16.00
C THR A 180 12.52 5.92 16.56
N PRO A 181 13.03 4.76 16.15
CA PRO A 181 12.64 3.47 16.74
C PRO A 181 12.79 3.39 18.27
N ALA A 182 13.67 4.21 18.86
CA ALA A 182 13.85 4.25 20.31
C ALA A 182 12.67 4.89 21.04
N ASP A 183 12.01 5.89 20.41
CA ASP A 183 10.98 6.71 21.03
C ASP A 183 9.55 6.32 20.61
N VAL A 184 9.42 5.49 19.58
CA VAL A 184 8.17 5.18 18.88
C VAL A 184 7.04 4.72 19.80
N TRP A 185 7.35 3.91 20.80
CA TRP A 185 6.33 3.29 21.67
C TRP A 185 5.59 4.29 22.56
N SER A 186 6.26 5.34 23.01
CA SER A 186 5.64 6.42 23.77
C SER A 186 4.49 7.08 22.99
N HIS A 187 4.65 7.25 21.67
CA HIS A 187 3.64 7.83 20.80
C HIS A 187 2.44 6.89 20.54
N TYR A 188 2.59 5.59 20.78
CA TYR A 188 1.50 4.61 20.71
C TYR A 188 0.87 4.31 22.07
N GLY A 189 1.40 4.89 23.17
CA GLY A 189 0.95 4.58 24.52
C GLY A 189 1.31 3.17 24.97
N LEU A 190 2.39 2.62 24.43
CA LEU A 190 2.90 1.28 24.73
C LEU A 190 4.22 1.37 25.50
N THR A 191 4.50 0.35 26.33
CA THR A 191 5.83 0.14 26.86
C THR A 191 6.67 -0.68 25.89
N ALA A 192 8.01 -0.54 25.93
CA ALA A 192 8.91 -1.33 25.11
C ALA A 192 8.74 -2.85 25.36
N ASP A 193 8.53 -3.24 26.63
CA ASP A 193 8.32 -4.64 27.02
C ASP A 193 7.03 -5.23 26.44
N ALA A 194 5.92 -4.45 26.48
CA ALA A 194 4.66 -4.87 25.89
C ALA A 194 4.77 -5.03 24.37
N ALA A 195 5.47 -4.11 23.70
CA ALA A 195 5.70 -4.16 22.26
C ALA A 195 6.59 -5.37 21.88
N GLN A 196 7.65 -5.63 22.63
CA GLN A 196 8.53 -6.78 22.44
C GLN A 196 7.80 -8.11 22.64
N SER A 197 7.00 -8.21 23.70
CA SER A 197 6.17 -9.40 23.98
C SER A 197 5.13 -9.65 22.89
N GLY A 198 4.64 -8.57 22.23
CA GLY A 198 3.75 -8.63 21.07
C GLY A 198 4.46 -8.90 19.74
N GLY A 199 5.78 -9.09 19.74
CA GLY A 199 6.57 -9.30 18.52
C GLY A 199 6.55 -8.09 17.55
N MET A 200 6.37 -6.88 18.07
CA MET A 200 6.28 -5.67 17.27
C MET A 200 7.66 -5.15 16.88
N ASN A 201 7.84 -4.78 15.61
CA ASN A 201 9.08 -4.22 15.10
C ASN A 201 9.06 -2.68 15.26
N PRO A 202 9.94 -2.07 16.07
CA PRO A 202 9.93 -0.64 16.31
C PRO A 202 10.19 0.21 15.07
N GLN A 203 11.07 -0.24 14.15
CA GLN A 203 11.36 0.46 12.92
C GLN A 203 10.14 0.47 11.98
N MET A 204 9.44 -0.64 11.86
CA MET A 204 8.21 -0.72 11.08
C MET A 204 7.12 0.20 11.65
N PHE A 205 6.92 0.19 12.99
CA PHE A 205 5.96 1.09 13.62
C PHE A 205 6.36 2.56 13.49
N ASN A 206 7.65 2.84 13.50
CA ASN A 206 8.14 4.20 13.27
C ASN A 206 7.88 4.67 11.85
N SER A 207 7.96 3.82 10.83
CA SER A 207 7.64 4.20 9.45
C SER A 207 6.18 4.63 9.25
N PHE A 208 5.27 4.08 10.05
CA PHE A 208 3.88 4.54 10.07
C PHE A 208 3.72 5.93 10.73
N LEU A 209 4.57 6.24 11.70
CA LEU A 209 4.50 7.46 12.48
C LEU A 209 5.22 8.62 11.80
N ASP A 210 6.45 8.39 11.28
CA ASP A 210 7.29 9.44 10.71
C ASP A 210 6.86 9.90 9.31
N GLY A 211 5.83 9.29 8.74
CA GLY A 211 5.27 9.64 7.45
C GLY A 211 5.84 8.84 6.27
N THR A 212 6.91 8.07 6.47
CA THR A 212 7.56 7.29 5.39
C THR A 212 6.60 6.32 4.73
N LYS A 213 5.88 5.51 5.51
CA LYS A 213 4.91 4.56 4.96
C LYS A 213 3.77 5.27 4.23
N SER A 214 3.31 6.41 4.77
CA SER A 214 2.32 7.24 4.08
C SER A 214 2.81 7.75 2.74
N ALA A 215 4.06 8.19 2.64
CA ALA A 215 4.66 8.64 1.38
C ALA A 215 4.73 7.49 0.34
N ILE A 216 5.14 6.29 0.77
CA ILE A 216 5.22 5.09 -0.08
C ILE A 216 3.83 4.72 -0.62
N GLU A 217 2.83 4.61 0.25
CA GLU A 217 1.47 4.24 -0.14
C GLU A 217 0.82 5.29 -1.04
N MET A 218 1.07 6.59 -0.80
CA MET A 218 0.58 7.66 -1.68
C MET A 218 1.28 7.68 -3.04
N ALA A 219 2.56 7.34 -3.11
CA ALA A 219 3.24 7.13 -4.39
C ALA A 219 2.61 5.97 -5.18
N ALA A 220 2.33 4.83 -4.53
CA ALA A 220 1.65 3.71 -5.16
C ALA A 220 0.25 4.10 -5.67
N ILE A 221 -0.54 4.86 -4.89
CA ILE A 221 -1.86 5.37 -5.31
C ILE A 221 -1.73 6.33 -6.50
N ALA A 222 -0.80 7.27 -6.45
CA ALA A 222 -0.56 8.21 -7.55
C ALA A 222 -0.21 7.45 -8.84
N ASN A 223 0.69 6.47 -8.74
CA ASN A 223 1.14 5.64 -9.86
C ASN A 223 0.02 4.76 -10.44
N ALA A 224 -0.84 4.21 -9.58
CA ALA A 224 -1.94 3.34 -10.01
C ALA A 224 -3.15 4.13 -10.54
N CYS A 225 -3.46 5.28 -9.94
CA CYS A 225 -4.66 6.04 -10.25
C CYS A 225 -4.41 7.18 -11.24
N GLY A 226 -3.17 7.46 -11.64
CA GLY A 226 -2.84 8.61 -12.48
C GLY A 226 -3.21 9.94 -11.81
N LEU A 227 -3.11 10.01 -10.48
CA LEU A 227 -3.30 11.23 -9.69
C LEU A 227 -1.96 11.95 -9.53
N ASP A 228 -2.03 13.27 -9.40
CA ASP A 228 -0.84 14.06 -9.16
C ASP A 228 -0.38 13.97 -7.69
N VAL A 229 0.89 14.24 -7.49
CA VAL A 229 1.49 14.41 -6.17
C VAL A 229 1.58 15.90 -5.85
N PRO A 230 1.26 16.35 -4.62
CA PRO A 230 1.47 17.73 -4.23
C PRO A 230 2.92 18.17 -4.43
N SER A 231 3.14 19.40 -4.90
CA SER A 231 4.48 19.89 -5.31
C SER A 231 5.51 19.91 -4.18
N ASP A 232 5.06 20.11 -2.94
CA ASP A 232 5.91 20.14 -1.73
C ASP A 232 5.66 18.97 -0.78
N GLY A 233 5.08 17.87 -1.29
CA GLY A 233 4.76 16.68 -0.51
C GLY A 233 3.45 16.79 0.26
N LEU A 234 3.19 15.81 1.13
CA LEU A 234 1.94 15.66 1.86
C LEU A 234 1.76 16.74 2.95
N LEU A 235 0.55 17.24 3.08
CA LEU A 235 0.17 18.25 4.07
C LEU A 235 -0.33 17.63 5.38
N PHE A 236 -0.89 16.43 5.33
CA PHE A 236 -1.51 15.73 6.46
C PHE A 236 -2.53 16.61 7.23
N PRO A 237 -3.51 17.26 6.59
CA PRO A 237 -4.46 18.11 7.31
C PRO A 237 -5.26 17.29 8.32
N PRO A 238 -5.51 17.82 9.53
CA PRO A 238 -6.53 17.27 10.43
C PRO A 238 -7.89 17.22 9.72
N CYS A 239 -8.52 16.04 9.65
CA CYS A 239 -9.78 15.92 8.94
C CYS A 239 -10.57 14.68 9.37
N GLY A 240 -11.80 14.87 9.79
CA GLY A 240 -12.78 13.82 10.00
C GLY A 240 -13.48 13.43 8.71
N VAL A 241 -14.17 12.29 8.73
CA VAL A 241 -14.84 11.78 7.51
C VAL A 241 -15.96 12.70 7.02
N ASP A 242 -16.61 13.43 7.91
CA ASP A 242 -17.67 14.37 7.55
C ASP A 242 -17.10 15.69 6.97
N ASP A 243 -15.82 15.98 7.23
CA ASP A 243 -15.15 17.21 6.80
C ASP A 243 -14.38 17.04 5.48
N LEU A 244 -14.23 15.81 5.00
CA LEU A 244 -13.53 15.53 3.74
C LEU A 244 -13.96 16.43 2.57
N PRO A 245 -15.27 16.66 2.30
CA PRO A 245 -15.70 17.53 1.21
C PRO A 245 -15.35 18.99 1.40
N HIS A 246 -15.11 19.43 2.65
CA HIS A 246 -14.76 20.79 2.98
C HIS A 246 -13.25 21.02 2.94
N VAL A 247 -12.48 20.09 3.50
CA VAL A 247 -11.02 20.20 3.66
C VAL A 247 -10.29 19.79 2.38
N MET A 248 -10.69 18.67 1.78
CA MET A 248 -9.95 18.02 0.70
C MET A 248 -10.39 18.49 -0.69
N ARG A 249 -10.40 19.81 -0.88
CA ARG A 249 -10.66 20.51 -2.15
C ARG A 249 -9.60 21.59 -2.39
N PRO A 250 -9.51 22.16 -3.62
CA PRO A 250 -8.55 23.21 -3.93
C PRO A 250 -8.69 24.44 -3.04
N ARG A 251 -7.58 25.15 -2.81
CA ARG A 251 -7.52 26.38 -1.97
C ARG A 251 -8.40 27.49 -2.51
N ASP A 252 -8.47 27.65 -3.81
CA ASP A 252 -9.33 28.62 -4.49
C ASP A 252 -10.83 28.31 -4.33
N GLN A 253 -11.15 27.07 -3.96
CA GLN A 253 -12.48 26.61 -3.60
C GLN A 253 -12.70 26.54 -2.08
N GLY A 254 -11.77 27.05 -1.28
CA GLY A 254 -11.85 27.11 0.19
C GLY A 254 -11.38 25.85 0.93
N GLY A 255 -10.67 24.95 0.28
CA GLY A 255 -10.00 23.79 0.87
C GLY A 255 -8.52 24.00 1.14
N VAL A 256 -7.74 22.91 1.24
CA VAL A 256 -6.31 22.96 1.53
C VAL A 256 -5.42 22.52 0.37
N LEU A 257 -5.98 21.89 -0.65
CA LEU A 257 -5.21 21.30 -1.74
C LEU A 257 -4.67 22.35 -2.71
N GLU A 258 -3.51 22.08 -3.28
CA GLU A 258 -2.91 22.91 -4.32
C GLU A 258 -3.79 22.93 -5.59
N ARG A 259 -4.38 21.79 -5.97
CA ARG A 259 -5.26 21.58 -7.13
C ARG A 259 -6.13 20.35 -6.95
N SER A 260 -7.08 20.14 -7.84
CA SER A 260 -7.83 18.87 -7.95
C SER A 260 -6.97 17.77 -8.61
N GLY A 261 -7.35 16.51 -8.35
CA GLY A 261 -6.71 15.35 -8.94
C GLY A 261 -5.41 14.93 -8.25
N VAL A 262 -5.28 15.16 -6.94
CA VAL A 262 -4.08 14.88 -6.16
C VAL A 262 -4.29 13.76 -5.14
N VAL A 263 -3.20 13.12 -4.74
CA VAL A 263 -3.17 12.26 -3.55
C VAL A 263 -2.89 13.08 -2.30
N GLU A 264 -3.51 12.71 -1.17
CA GLU A 264 -3.24 13.36 0.12
C GLU A 264 -3.60 12.45 1.31
N VAL A 265 -2.94 12.64 2.44
CA VAL A 265 -3.17 11.91 3.68
C VAL A 265 -3.86 12.82 4.70
N VAL A 266 -4.91 12.33 5.36
CA VAL A 266 -5.56 13.09 6.45
C VAL A 266 -5.08 12.62 7.81
N SER A 267 -4.84 13.58 8.72
CA SER A 267 -4.43 13.30 10.10
C SER A 267 -5.63 13.00 10.99
N SER A 268 -5.48 11.99 11.85
CA SER A 268 -6.41 11.69 12.95
C SER A 268 -6.19 12.55 14.20
N LEU A 269 -5.19 13.43 14.16
CA LEU A 269 -4.87 14.35 15.26
C LEU A 269 -4.94 15.79 14.77
N GLU A 270 -5.51 16.66 15.61
CA GLU A 270 -5.36 18.09 15.50
C GLU A 270 -3.90 18.49 15.72
N ARG A 271 -3.50 19.70 15.30
CA ARG A 271 -2.12 20.17 15.44
C ARG A 271 -1.63 20.31 16.89
N ASP A 272 -2.55 20.41 17.84
CA ASP A 272 -2.29 20.40 19.29
C ASP A 272 -2.30 19.00 19.92
N GLY A 273 -2.47 17.94 19.10
CA GLY A 273 -2.46 16.54 19.54
C GLY A 273 -3.81 15.98 19.98
N ARG A 274 -4.89 16.78 20.01
CA ARG A 274 -6.23 16.27 20.29
C ARG A 274 -6.71 15.35 19.17
N PRO A 275 -7.50 14.28 19.47
CA PRO A 275 -8.13 13.47 18.45
C PRO A 275 -9.10 14.27 17.58
N VAL A 276 -9.06 14.04 16.29
CA VAL A 276 -10.07 14.50 15.33
C VAL A 276 -11.35 13.70 15.52
N PHE A 277 -12.49 14.38 15.56
CA PHE A 277 -13.78 13.71 15.66
C PHE A 277 -14.08 12.92 14.40
N ARG A 278 -14.46 11.65 14.56
CA ARG A 278 -14.72 10.73 13.42
C ARG A 278 -13.55 10.66 12.43
N ASP A 279 -12.35 10.57 12.95
CA ASP A 279 -11.14 10.43 12.13
C ASP A 279 -11.17 9.21 11.20
N LEU A 280 -10.27 9.20 10.23
CA LEU A 280 -10.12 8.13 9.24
C LEU A 280 -8.80 7.36 9.42
N ARG A 281 -8.21 7.30 10.60
CA ARG A 281 -6.88 6.75 10.84
C ARG A 281 -6.62 5.41 10.14
N TRP A 282 -7.63 4.55 10.07
CA TRP A 282 -7.50 3.19 9.56
C TRP A 282 -8.10 3.01 8.16
N GLY A 283 -8.55 4.07 7.54
CA GLY A 283 -9.31 3.99 6.31
C GLY A 283 -8.69 4.70 5.11
N VAL A 284 -9.44 4.63 4.02
CA VAL A 284 -9.15 5.28 2.74
C VAL A 284 -10.33 6.10 2.28
N TYR A 285 -10.09 7.08 1.40
CA TYR A 285 -11.13 7.97 0.92
C TYR A 285 -10.92 8.41 -0.54
N VAL A 286 -12.02 8.85 -1.15
CA VAL A 286 -12.01 9.64 -2.38
C VAL A 286 -12.96 10.82 -2.21
N VAL A 287 -12.53 12.02 -2.63
CA VAL A 287 -13.39 13.20 -2.74
C VAL A 287 -13.76 13.41 -4.20
N LEU A 288 -15.04 13.61 -4.42
CA LEU A 288 -15.69 13.69 -5.72
C LEU A 288 -16.23 15.10 -5.96
N GLU A 289 -16.18 15.55 -7.21
CA GLU A 289 -16.90 16.73 -7.67
C GLU A 289 -18.04 16.30 -8.59
N ALA A 290 -19.23 16.81 -8.31
CA ALA A 290 -20.39 16.63 -9.17
C ALA A 290 -20.11 17.22 -10.57
N PRO A 291 -20.39 16.49 -11.68
CA PRO A 291 -20.09 16.97 -13.03
C PRO A 291 -20.99 18.14 -13.48
N ASN A 292 -22.12 18.31 -12.83
CA ASN A 292 -23.10 19.36 -13.12
C ASN A 292 -24.02 19.65 -11.91
N ASP A 293 -24.86 20.66 -12.00
CA ASP A 293 -25.74 21.08 -10.90
C ASP A 293 -26.81 20.03 -10.57
N TYR A 294 -27.32 19.30 -11.57
CA TYR A 294 -28.25 18.21 -11.33
C TYR A 294 -27.67 17.11 -10.46
N ALA A 295 -26.42 16.70 -10.72
CA ALA A 295 -25.74 15.71 -9.89
C ALA A 295 -25.45 16.24 -8.49
N ALA A 296 -25.12 17.53 -8.34
CA ALA A 296 -24.94 18.18 -7.04
C ALA A 296 -26.25 18.19 -6.23
N ASP A 297 -27.38 18.46 -6.87
CA ASP A 297 -28.70 18.39 -6.24
C ASP A 297 -29.04 16.95 -5.83
N CYS A 298 -28.68 15.96 -6.64
CA CYS A 298 -28.82 14.55 -6.28
C CYS A 298 -28.00 14.20 -5.02
N PHE A 299 -26.77 14.69 -4.88
CA PHE A 299 -25.98 14.48 -3.65
C PHE A 299 -26.73 14.90 -2.40
N LYS A 300 -27.36 16.09 -2.43
CA LYS A 300 -28.18 16.61 -1.32
C LYS A 300 -29.43 15.76 -1.08
N GLN A 301 -30.14 15.38 -2.16
CA GLN A 301 -31.37 14.59 -2.09
C GLN A 301 -31.14 13.20 -1.50
N TYR A 302 -29.99 12.58 -1.79
CA TYR A 302 -29.61 11.29 -1.25
C TYR A 302 -28.86 11.38 0.10
N GLY A 303 -28.74 12.58 0.66
CA GLY A 303 -28.18 12.80 2.00
C GLY A 303 -26.68 12.61 2.11
N LEU A 304 -25.92 12.77 1.00
CA LEU A 304 -24.47 12.77 1.07
C LEU A 304 -23.98 13.97 1.88
N LYS A 305 -22.93 13.78 2.65
CA LYS A 305 -22.19 14.91 3.24
C LYS A 305 -21.48 15.65 2.12
N THR A 306 -21.82 16.93 1.97
CA THR A 306 -21.27 17.80 0.93
C THR A 306 -20.66 19.05 1.56
N ASP A 307 -19.82 19.75 0.79
CA ASP A 307 -19.42 21.09 1.12
C ASP A 307 -20.59 22.11 1.07
N SER A 308 -20.35 23.37 1.41
CA SER A 308 -21.38 24.41 1.42
C SER A 308 -22.01 24.67 0.04
N SER A 309 -21.27 24.42 -1.05
CA SER A 309 -21.79 24.55 -2.42
C SER A 309 -22.67 23.36 -2.83
N GLY A 310 -22.51 22.21 -2.17
CA GLY A 310 -23.13 20.95 -2.55
C GLY A 310 -22.47 20.23 -3.72
N ARG A 311 -21.36 20.75 -4.24
CA ARG A 311 -20.66 20.17 -5.41
C ARG A 311 -19.67 19.08 -5.04
N TYR A 312 -19.10 19.13 -3.84
CA TYR A 312 -18.10 18.17 -3.37
C TYR A 312 -18.71 17.20 -2.38
N ALA A 313 -18.47 15.92 -2.57
CA ALA A 313 -18.86 14.85 -1.66
C ALA A 313 -17.68 13.89 -1.47
N ALA A 314 -17.76 13.01 -0.47
CA ALA A 314 -16.73 12.00 -0.25
C ALA A 314 -17.34 10.61 -0.08
N MET A 315 -16.59 9.62 -0.54
CA MET A 315 -16.77 8.21 -0.19
C MET A 315 -15.53 7.73 0.56
N TYR A 316 -15.72 6.89 1.56
CA TYR A 316 -14.62 6.36 2.36
C TYR A 316 -14.90 4.94 2.82
N LYS A 317 -13.82 4.17 3.02
CA LYS A 317 -13.84 2.89 3.71
C LYS A 317 -13.18 3.10 5.07
N PRO A 318 -13.86 2.85 6.20
CA PRO A 318 -13.39 3.28 7.52
C PRO A 318 -12.19 2.48 8.06
N TYR A 319 -11.87 1.35 7.44
CA TYR A 319 -10.75 0.48 7.80
C TYR A 319 -10.23 -0.26 6.56
N HIS A 320 -9.05 -0.81 6.69
CA HIS A 320 -8.43 -1.74 5.73
C HIS A 320 -7.95 -2.98 6.49
N LEU A 321 -8.13 -4.15 5.88
CA LEU A 321 -7.84 -5.43 6.52
C LEU A 321 -6.76 -6.17 5.72
N ILE A 322 -5.50 -5.70 5.89
CA ILE A 322 -4.37 -6.27 5.17
C ILE A 322 -4.29 -7.79 5.34
N GLY A 323 -4.05 -8.51 4.25
CA GLY A 323 -4.01 -9.96 4.22
C GLY A 323 -5.36 -10.65 4.32
N LEU A 324 -6.29 -10.16 5.17
CA LEU A 324 -7.61 -10.75 5.34
C LEU A 324 -8.52 -10.57 4.10
N GLU A 325 -8.32 -9.51 3.32
CA GLU A 325 -9.07 -9.24 2.08
C GLU A 325 -8.31 -9.68 0.82
N LEU A 326 -7.11 -10.25 0.94
CA LEU A 326 -6.22 -10.56 -0.19
C LEU A 326 -6.83 -11.51 -1.22
N ASN A 327 -7.73 -12.38 -0.78
CA ASN A 327 -8.45 -13.30 -1.67
C ASN A 327 -9.13 -12.57 -2.83
N ILE A 328 -9.53 -11.31 -2.67
CA ILE A 328 -10.15 -10.51 -3.75
C ILE A 328 -9.18 -10.33 -4.92
N SER A 329 -7.92 -9.94 -4.68
CA SER A 329 -6.92 -9.82 -5.74
C SER A 329 -6.60 -11.16 -6.40
N ILE A 330 -6.41 -12.18 -5.59
CA ILE A 330 -6.11 -13.54 -6.07
C ILE A 330 -7.22 -14.04 -7.01
N LEU A 331 -8.47 -13.93 -6.56
CA LEU A 331 -9.63 -14.40 -7.32
C LEU A 331 -9.91 -13.54 -8.55
N SER A 332 -9.69 -12.22 -8.46
CA SER A 332 -9.81 -11.32 -9.62
C SER A 332 -8.79 -11.70 -10.70
N ALA A 333 -7.54 -11.86 -10.34
CA ALA A 333 -6.48 -12.28 -11.27
C ALA A 333 -6.76 -13.65 -11.89
N ALA A 334 -7.09 -14.66 -11.07
CA ALA A 334 -7.26 -16.04 -11.54
C ALA A 334 -8.57 -16.29 -12.33
N LEU A 335 -9.66 -15.60 -11.94
CA LEU A 335 -11.01 -15.91 -12.47
C LEU A 335 -11.50 -14.90 -13.50
N ARG A 336 -11.00 -13.67 -13.46
CA ARG A 336 -11.42 -12.57 -14.33
C ARG A 336 -10.28 -12.02 -15.18
N ARG A 337 -9.02 -12.34 -14.82
CA ARG A 337 -7.80 -11.78 -15.42
C ARG A 337 -7.75 -10.25 -15.30
N GLU A 338 -8.20 -9.73 -14.19
CA GLU A 338 -8.26 -8.31 -13.86
C GLU A 338 -7.46 -8.02 -12.58
N PRO A 339 -6.66 -6.96 -12.53
CA PRO A 339 -6.02 -6.49 -11.30
C PRO A 339 -7.05 -5.80 -10.39
N THR A 340 -6.76 -5.73 -9.11
CA THR A 340 -7.50 -4.89 -8.13
C THR A 340 -6.81 -3.54 -7.91
N GLY A 341 -6.14 -3.04 -8.88
CA GLY A 341 -5.30 -1.88 -8.94
C GLY A 341 -3.97 -2.29 -9.57
N GLN A 342 -3.46 -1.44 -10.44
CA GLN A 342 -2.24 -1.69 -11.18
C GLN A 342 -1.54 -0.37 -11.45
N PRO A 343 -0.22 -0.24 -11.17
CA PRO A 343 0.51 0.97 -11.53
C PRO A 343 0.56 1.13 -13.05
N ALA A 344 0.24 2.34 -13.51
CA ALA A 344 0.19 2.68 -14.94
C ALA A 344 1.27 3.69 -15.35
N ASP A 345 1.81 4.46 -14.38
CA ASP A 345 2.75 5.54 -14.65
C ASP A 345 3.62 5.81 -13.42
N PHE A 346 4.78 6.45 -13.60
CA PHE A 346 5.61 6.98 -12.52
C PHE A 346 5.22 8.43 -12.23
N ARG A 347 4.28 8.67 -11.31
CA ARG A 347 3.84 10.01 -10.90
C ARG A 347 4.39 10.43 -9.56
N GLY A 348 4.47 9.50 -8.62
CA GLY A 348 4.99 9.70 -7.28
C GLY A 348 6.28 8.93 -7.04
N ASP A 349 7.19 9.55 -6.29
CA ASP A 349 8.41 8.95 -5.79
C ASP A 349 8.62 9.39 -4.33
N VAL A 350 9.49 8.71 -3.60
CA VAL A 350 9.75 9.02 -2.19
C VAL A 350 11.20 9.42 -1.99
N ALA A 351 11.38 10.67 -1.56
CA ALA A 351 12.69 11.22 -1.23
C ALA A 351 13.05 10.95 0.23
N ALA A 352 14.29 10.55 0.50
CA ALA A 352 14.79 10.48 1.86
C ALA A 352 15.18 11.89 2.36
N VAL A 353 14.63 12.25 3.51
CA VAL A 353 14.95 13.50 4.22
C VAL A 353 15.69 13.15 5.50
N ALA A 354 16.83 13.78 5.75
CA ALA A 354 17.62 13.53 6.93
C ALA A 354 16.89 14.00 8.20
N LYS A 355 16.84 13.14 9.23
CA LYS A 355 16.30 13.48 10.58
C LYS A 355 17.33 14.24 11.43
N ARG A 356 18.60 14.20 11.03
CA ARG A 356 19.74 14.84 11.73
C ARG A 356 20.89 15.04 10.74
N ASP A 357 21.92 15.74 11.17
CA ASP A 357 23.16 15.80 10.41
C ASP A 357 23.77 14.42 10.22
N LEU A 358 24.17 14.12 8.98
CA LEU A 358 24.76 12.86 8.57
C LEU A 358 26.24 13.08 8.22
N ARG A 359 27.09 12.15 8.61
CA ARG A 359 28.51 12.17 8.23
C ARG A 359 28.70 11.61 6.83
N ALA A 360 29.73 12.10 6.12
CA ALA A 360 30.12 11.50 4.85
C ALA A 360 30.44 10.01 5.03
N GLY A 361 29.85 9.17 4.19
CA GLY A 361 30.00 7.71 4.29
C GLY A 361 29.10 7.04 5.31
N GLU A 362 28.25 7.78 6.03
CA GLU A 362 27.30 7.18 6.96
C GLU A 362 26.22 6.39 6.20
N MET A 363 25.91 5.21 6.71
CA MET A 363 24.90 4.32 6.14
C MET A 363 23.51 4.84 6.48
N LEU A 364 22.64 4.97 5.46
CA LEU A 364 21.22 5.24 5.69
C LEU A 364 20.50 3.95 6.09
N ASP A 365 19.77 3.99 7.18
CA ASP A 365 19.07 2.83 7.75
C ASP A 365 17.65 2.62 7.20
N GLY A 366 17.23 3.47 6.27
CA GLY A 366 16.02 3.28 5.47
C GLY A 366 14.72 3.63 6.19
N GLU A 367 13.67 2.98 5.77
CA GLU A 367 12.29 3.22 6.18
C GLU A 367 12.12 3.11 7.70
N GLY A 368 11.58 4.16 8.32
CA GLY A 368 11.30 4.21 9.76
C GLY A 368 12.55 4.17 10.67
N GLY A 369 13.74 4.43 10.11
CA GLY A 369 15.00 4.37 10.83
C GLY A 369 15.34 5.61 11.64
N TYR A 370 16.61 5.70 12.04
CA TYR A 370 17.18 6.80 12.83
C TYR A 370 17.75 7.93 11.99
N THR A 371 18.04 7.67 10.70
CA THR A 371 18.81 8.59 9.86
C THR A 371 17.93 9.42 8.95
N VAL A 372 16.86 8.83 8.41
CA VAL A 372 16.00 9.47 7.40
C VAL A 372 14.52 9.12 7.60
N TRP A 373 13.66 9.98 7.05
CA TRP A 373 12.25 9.69 6.79
C TRP A 373 11.92 9.91 5.32
N GLY A 374 10.84 9.32 4.83
CA GLY A 374 10.44 9.38 3.41
C GLY A 374 9.43 10.49 3.14
N LYS A 375 9.79 11.47 2.30
CA LYS A 375 8.92 12.54 1.81
C LYS A 375 8.39 12.17 0.42
N LEU A 376 7.07 12.21 0.23
CA LEU A 376 6.47 12.06 -1.09
C LEU A 376 6.84 13.24 -1.98
N MET A 377 7.24 12.96 -3.22
CA MET A 377 7.57 13.97 -4.22
C MET A 377 7.03 13.59 -5.59
N PRO A 378 6.72 14.58 -6.46
CA PRO A 378 6.48 14.29 -7.87
C PRO A 378 7.68 13.59 -8.50
N ALA A 379 7.47 12.49 -9.22
CA ALA A 379 8.57 11.72 -9.83
C ALA A 379 9.44 12.55 -10.77
N ALA A 380 8.85 13.48 -11.52
CA ALA A 380 9.59 14.41 -12.38
C ALA A 380 10.53 15.33 -11.60
N ALA A 381 10.13 15.78 -10.40
CA ALA A 381 10.98 16.59 -9.53
C ALA A 381 12.14 15.76 -8.96
N SER A 382 11.85 14.52 -8.55
CA SER A 382 12.85 13.56 -8.07
C SER A 382 13.92 13.27 -9.13
N LEU A 383 13.53 13.05 -10.38
CA LEU A 383 14.45 12.79 -11.50
C LEU A 383 15.31 14.02 -11.87
N ASN A 384 14.74 15.23 -11.75
CA ASN A 384 15.40 16.48 -12.13
C ASN A 384 16.26 17.09 -11.03
N ALA A 385 16.14 16.65 -9.78
CA ALA A 385 16.83 17.22 -8.64
C ALA A 385 18.36 16.96 -8.64
N GLY A 386 18.89 16.28 -9.64
CA GLY A 386 20.32 16.03 -9.81
C GLY A 386 20.92 15.11 -8.74
N ALA A 387 22.25 15.12 -8.61
CA ALA A 387 22.97 14.27 -7.66
C ALA A 387 22.59 14.51 -6.19
N ASP A 388 22.03 15.66 -5.86
CA ASP A 388 21.62 16.05 -4.51
C ASP A 388 20.32 15.36 -4.06
N ALA A 389 19.48 14.93 -5.00
CA ALA A 389 18.25 14.19 -4.74
C ALA A 389 18.37 12.67 -5.02
N VAL A 390 19.57 12.20 -5.34
CA VAL A 390 19.89 10.76 -5.60
C VAL A 390 19.61 9.85 -4.39
N VAL A 391 19.21 10.44 -3.27
CA VAL A 391 18.73 9.67 -2.12
C VAL A 391 17.39 9.00 -2.39
N THR A 392 16.63 9.39 -3.40
CA THR A 392 15.25 8.97 -3.62
C THR A 392 15.06 7.52 -4.05
N ARG A 393 15.48 7.13 -5.22
CA ARG A 393 15.40 5.72 -5.66
C ARG A 393 16.38 4.83 -4.94
N ARG A 394 17.61 5.31 -4.75
CA ARG A 394 18.67 4.56 -4.07
C ARG A 394 18.48 4.41 -2.58
N ALA A 395 17.79 5.31 -1.86
CA ALA A 395 17.50 5.12 -0.43
C ALA A 395 16.47 4.03 -0.19
N MET A 396 15.52 3.81 -1.11
CA MET A 396 14.64 2.64 -1.07
C MET A 396 15.37 1.35 -1.47
N GLU A 397 16.27 1.40 -2.46
CA GLU A 397 17.20 0.30 -2.75
C GLU A 397 18.12 0.02 -1.57
N GLN A 398 18.39 1.02 -0.75
CA GLN A 398 19.41 1.02 0.31
C GLN A 398 18.86 0.70 1.71
N ARG A 399 17.71 0.09 1.86
CA ARG A 399 17.54 -0.89 2.94
C ARG A 399 18.71 -1.90 2.98
N PHE A 400 19.65 -1.77 2.04
CA PHE A 400 20.76 -2.69 1.72
C PHE A 400 22.11 -1.99 1.52
N GLY A 401 22.39 -0.89 2.18
CA GLY A 401 23.74 -0.40 2.22
C GLY A 401 24.09 0.82 1.36
N GLY A 402 23.26 1.83 1.37
CA GLY A 402 23.60 3.12 0.80
C GLY A 402 24.45 4.00 1.71
N VAL A 403 25.23 4.83 1.09
CA VAL A 403 26.18 5.74 1.72
C VAL A 403 25.78 7.18 1.44
N ALA A 404 25.66 8.02 2.46
CA ALA A 404 25.42 9.44 2.30
C ALA A 404 26.52 10.08 1.44
N GLN A 405 26.12 10.73 0.33
CA GLN A 405 27.04 11.54 -0.45
C GLN A 405 26.93 12.99 0.02
N THR A 406 28.02 13.56 0.47
CA THR A 406 28.12 15.00 0.75
C THR A 406 28.58 15.74 -0.49
N LYS A 407 28.02 16.94 -0.75
CA LYS A 407 28.66 17.89 -1.66
C LYS A 407 30.08 18.17 -1.18
N GLN A 408 31.07 17.92 -2.02
CA GLN A 408 32.34 18.66 -1.89
C GLN A 408 32.00 20.12 -2.28
N SER A 409 32.00 21.00 -1.29
CA SER A 409 32.10 22.44 -1.57
C SER A 409 33.47 22.70 -2.13
N ASP A 410 33.54 23.06 -3.42
CA ASP A 410 34.70 23.71 -4.00
C ASP A 410 34.88 25.11 -3.40
#